data_8b1ae0f8ea1875dbff92ee5578ffcbb3
#
_entry.id   8b1ae0f8ea1875dbff92ee5578ffcbb3
#
_cell.length_a   1.000
_cell.length_b   1.000
_cell.length_c   1.000
_cell.angle_alpha   90.00
_cell.angle_beta   90.00
_cell.angle_gamma   90.00
#
_symmetry.space_group_name_H-M   'P 1'
#
loop_
_entity.id
_entity.type
_entity.pdbx_description
1 polymer ?
#
loop_
_entity_poly.entity_id
_entity_poly.type
_entity_poly.pdbx_seq_one_letter_code
_entity_poly.pdbx_strand_id
1 'polypeptide(L)'
;MYDIKNRRLFLKRSLIDGLELHHLFIGAIINIHSRQLTITDYADQRTSNLLRNKNEKTLAMIKPDAVSQMGGIIDMIHQEGFHICEAKMVRLSLELAAKFYAEHQGKPFFSYLMEFVTSGPVVAMELKGANAIDKWRTLLGPTDSATARNEAPLSIRAKFGTDNTKNAAHGSDSSKSAEREIDFFFGGRTFIGKNTATFSDCTLCVIKPHAIIEGLTGKIISAITSKGFEISALQMFHLERANSEEFLEVYKGVVDEYKSMVEELCCGSCLAMEIRSQGDVPIAFRDFVGPPDPEIARHLRPGTLRAMFGNDKIKNSVHCTDLPEDGLLEVQYFFKVLEH
;
A
#
# COMPACT_ATOMS: atom_id res chain seq x y z
N MET A 1 35.51 -16.96 1.81
CA MET A 1 34.56 -18.08 1.91
C MET A 1 35.32 -19.36 2.22
N TYR A 2 34.76 -20.25 2.99
CA TYR A 2 35.39 -21.50 3.42
C TYR A 2 34.56 -22.70 2.95
N ASP A 3 35.19 -23.66 2.30
CA ASP A 3 34.54 -24.88 1.87
C ASP A 3 34.59 -25.88 3.05
N ILE A 4 33.43 -26.00 3.74
CA ILE A 4 33.30 -26.83 4.93
C ILE A 4 33.48 -28.32 4.60
N LYS A 5 32.97 -28.77 3.45
CA LYS A 5 33.06 -30.17 3.00
C LYS A 5 34.49 -30.61 2.80
N ASN A 6 35.28 -29.80 2.11
CA ASN A 6 36.69 -30.09 1.80
C ASN A 6 37.67 -29.44 2.80
N ARG A 7 37.19 -28.78 3.85
CA ARG A 7 37.99 -28.14 4.92
C ARG A 7 39.08 -27.21 4.38
N ARG A 8 38.80 -26.42 3.36
CA ARG A 8 39.79 -25.54 2.72
C ARG A 8 39.21 -24.15 2.45
N LEU A 9 40.11 -23.17 2.34
CA LEU A 9 39.76 -21.84 1.92
C LEU A 9 39.31 -21.85 0.47
N PHE A 10 38.07 -21.48 0.18
CA PHE A 10 37.52 -21.39 -1.16
C PHE A 10 37.76 -20.03 -1.81
N LEU A 11 37.59 -18.96 -1.04
CA LEU A 11 37.80 -17.57 -1.50
C LEU A 11 38.40 -16.75 -0.34
N LYS A 12 39.50 -16.04 -0.58
CA LYS A 12 40.07 -15.09 0.36
C LYS A 12 39.10 -13.93 0.62
N ARG A 13 39.28 -13.25 1.76
CA ARG A 13 38.52 -12.05 2.06
C ARG A 13 38.88 -10.97 1.03
N SER A 14 37.93 -10.54 0.24
CA SER A 14 38.09 -9.55 -0.82
C SER A 14 36.83 -8.65 -0.86
N LEU A 15 37.03 -7.42 -1.25
CA LEU A 15 35.93 -6.51 -1.57
C LEU A 15 35.31 -6.95 -2.88
N ILE A 16 33.98 -6.97 -2.96
CA ILE A 16 33.22 -7.23 -4.18
C ILE A 16 32.39 -5.98 -4.44
N ASP A 17 32.70 -5.28 -5.51
CA ASP A 17 31.98 -4.07 -5.91
C ASP A 17 30.51 -4.39 -6.23
N GLY A 18 29.61 -3.57 -5.76
CA GLY A 18 28.16 -3.72 -5.96
C GLY A 18 27.49 -4.81 -5.09
N LEU A 19 28.24 -5.52 -4.22
CA LEU A 19 27.64 -6.44 -3.27
C LEU A 19 27.42 -5.76 -1.90
N GLU A 20 26.18 -5.54 -1.56
CA GLU A 20 25.77 -4.94 -0.30
C GLU A 20 25.07 -5.96 0.62
N LEU A 21 24.93 -5.60 1.90
CA LEU A 21 24.36 -6.48 2.91
C LEU A 21 22.91 -6.91 2.58
N HIS A 22 22.15 -6.05 1.94
CA HIS A 22 20.77 -6.33 1.55
C HIS A 22 20.64 -7.34 0.40
N HIS A 23 21.72 -7.65 -0.32
CA HIS A 23 21.73 -8.72 -1.31
C HIS A 23 21.90 -10.12 -0.71
N LEU A 24 22.20 -10.23 0.60
CA LEU A 24 22.52 -11.49 1.28
C LEU A 24 21.28 -12.09 1.97
N PHE A 25 20.28 -12.54 1.22
CA PHE A 25 19.09 -13.21 1.75
C PHE A 25 18.97 -14.65 1.20
N ILE A 26 18.24 -15.51 1.89
CA ILE A 26 18.00 -16.90 1.46
C ILE A 26 17.29 -16.89 0.11
N GLY A 27 17.80 -17.65 -0.85
CA GLY A 27 17.33 -17.68 -2.24
C GLY A 27 18.02 -16.67 -3.16
N ALA A 28 18.77 -15.70 -2.62
CA ALA A 28 19.50 -14.74 -3.45
C ALA A 28 20.57 -15.43 -4.28
N ILE A 29 20.69 -15.03 -5.55
CA ILE A 29 21.75 -15.46 -6.46
C ILE A 29 22.74 -14.31 -6.56
N ILE A 30 23.94 -14.50 -6.05
CA ILE A 30 25.02 -13.50 -6.05
C ILE A 30 26.16 -13.94 -6.97
N ASN A 31 26.71 -12.99 -7.72
CA ASN A 31 27.85 -13.22 -8.58
C ASN A 31 29.14 -12.80 -7.87
N ILE A 32 30.04 -13.75 -7.65
CA ILE A 32 31.35 -13.50 -7.03
C ILE A 32 32.43 -14.03 -7.95
N HIS A 33 33.23 -13.13 -8.52
CA HIS A 33 34.30 -13.47 -9.45
C HIS A 33 33.89 -14.54 -10.49
N SER A 34 32.99 -14.22 -11.36
CA SER A 34 32.47 -15.09 -12.43
C SER A 34 31.78 -16.40 -11.94
N ARG A 35 31.47 -16.50 -10.67
CA ARG A 35 30.73 -17.64 -10.09
C ARG A 35 29.40 -17.18 -9.57
N GLN A 36 28.37 -17.91 -9.93
CA GLN A 36 27.04 -17.71 -9.43
C GLN A 36 26.83 -18.57 -8.18
N LEU A 37 26.47 -17.94 -7.06
CA LEU A 37 26.26 -18.61 -5.78
C LEU A 37 24.85 -18.31 -5.30
N THR A 38 24.14 -19.35 -4.89
CA THR A 38 22.82 -19.23 -4.27
C THR A 38 22.98 -19.32 -2.76
N ILE A 39 22.40 -18.37 -2.02
CA ILE A 39 22.36 -18.43 -0.56
C ILE A 39 21.22 -19.38 -0.18
N THR A 40 21.57 -20.51 0.43
CA THR A 40 20.61 -21.56 0.78
C THR A 40 20.15 -21.49 2.23
N ASP A 41 21.02 -21.04 3.14
CA ASP A 41 20.71 -20.91 4.58
C ASP A 41 21.76 -20.03 5.28
N TYR A 42 21.46 -19.60 6.52
CA TYR A 42 22.38 -18.88 7.38
C TYR A 42 23.10 -19.84 8.34
N ALA A 43 24.40 -19.61 8.58
CA ALA A 43 25.22 -20.49 9.38
C ALA A 43 24.88 -20.49 10.87
N ASP A 44 24.27 -19.41 11.38
CA ASP A 44 23.91 -19.25 12.79
C ASP A 44 22.73 -18.27 12.97
N GLN A 45 22.12 -18.31 14.17
CA GLN A 45 20.97 -17.48 14.51
C GLN A 45 21.27 -15.97 14.48
N ARG A 46 22.51 -15.56 14.81
CA ARG A 46 22.90 -14.15 14.77
C ARG A 46 22.93 -13.63 13.34
N THR A 47 23.53 -14.40 12.41
CA THR A 47 23.55 -14.09 10.99
C THR A 47 22.13 -14.12 10.42
N SER A 48 21.32 -15.10 10.81
CA SER A 48 19.92 -15.17 10.47
C SER A 48 19.19 -13.88 10.92
N ASN A 49 19.31 -13.46 12.16
CA ASN A 49 18.66 -12.26 12.66
C ASN A 49 19.18 -10.96 12.01
N LEU A 50 20.44 -10.95 11.57
CA LEU A 50 21.05 -9.79 10.90
C LEU A 50 20.66 -9.67 9.42
N LEU A 51 20.58 -10.80 8.71
CA LEU A 51 20.40 -10.84 7.27
C LEU A 51 19.02 -11.34 6.84
N ARG A 52 18.38 -12.17 7.68
CA ARG A 52 17.02 -12.62 7.48
C ARG A 52 16.11 -11.42 7.60
N ASN A 53 15.33 -11.18 6.54
CA ASN A 53 14.09 -10.43 6.65
C ASN A 53 14.13 -8.89 6.69
N LYS A 54 15.16 -8.20 6.21
CA LYS A 54 14.98 -6.78 5.89
C LYS A 54 13.98 -6.55 4.74
N ASN A 55 13.72 -7.60 3.95
CA ASN A 55 12.87 -7.55 2.75
C ASN A 55 11.76 -8.63 2.74
N GLU A 56 11.35 -9.13 3.91
CA GLU A 56 10.22 -10.04 3.98
C GLU A 56 8.93 -9.33 3.59
N LYS A 57 8.05 -10.04 2.89
CA LYS A 57 6.75 -9.53 2.46
C LYS A 57 5.63 -10.29 3.14
N THR A 58 4.53 -9.62 3.38
CA THR A 58 3.28 -10.22 3.87
C THR A 58 2.09 -9.56 3.21
N LEU A 59 0.98 -10.28 3.08
CA LEU A 59 -0.29 -9.67 2.72
C LEU A 59 -0.96 -9.07 3.96
N ALA A 60 -1.41 -7.84 3.83
CA ALA A 60 -2.38 -7.21 4.71
C ALA A 60 -3.66 -6.97 3.92
N MET A 61 -4.81 -7.36 4.49
CA MET A 61 -6.10 -7.05 3.86
C MET A 61 -7.03 -6.44 4.90
N ILE A 62 -7.44 -5.20 4.69
CA ILE A 62 -8.48 -4.55 5.49
C ILE A 62 -9.82 -5.10 5.04
N LYS A 63 -10.62 -5.57 5.99
CA LYS A 63 -11.92 -6.19 5.76
C LYS A 63 -13.04 -5.16 5.65
N PRO A 64 -14.22 -5.53 5.14
CA PRO A 64 -15.32 -4.58 4.92
C PRO A 64 -15.74 -3.75 6.13
N ASP A 65 -15.66 -4.33 7.34
CA ASP A 65 -16.00 -3.65 8.61
C ASP A 65 -15.10 -2.46 8.95
N ALA A 66 -13.87 -2.43 8.44
CA ALA A 66 -12.86 -1.44 8.79
C ALA A 66 -12.40 -0.56 7.61
N VAL A 67 -12.97 -0.70 6.42
CA VAL A 67 -12.57 0.10 5.24
C VAL A 67 -12.80 1.59 5.46
N SER A 68 -13.87 1.98 6.14
CA SER A 68 -14.11 3.38 6.50
C SER A 68 -13.05 3.97 7.43
N GLN A 69 -12.27 3.11 8.10
CA GLN A 69 -11.22 3.49 9.05
C GLN A 69 -9.82 3.12 8.51
N MET A 70 -9.72 2.82 7.21
CA MET A 70 -8.46 2.37 6.58
C MET A 70 -7.30 3.35 6.77
N GLY A 71 -7.57 4.65 6.83
CA GLY A 71 -6.54 5.65 7.08
C GLY A 71 -5.82 5.44 8.42
N GLY A 72 -6.56 5.17 9.49
CA GLY A 72 -5.97 4.86 10.79
C GLY A 72 -5.16 3.57 10.81
N ILE A 73 -5.63 2.54 10.08
CA ILE A 73 -4.90 1.26 9.95
C ILE A 73 -3.61 1.46 9.15
N ILE A 74 -3.66 2.20 8.03
CA ILE A 74 -2.49 2.51 7.20
C ILE A 74 -1.47 3.36 7.98
N ASP A 75 -1.92 4.31 8.80
CA ASP A 75 -1.03 5.10 9.66
C ASP A 75 -0.30 4.21 10.67
N MET A 76 -1.00 3.25 11.30
CA MET A 76 -0.37 2.25 12.19
C MET A 76 0.66 1.39 11.44
N ILE A 77 0.38 0.99 10.20
CA ILE A 77 1.32 0.25 9.33
C ILE A 77 2.61 1.06 9.12
N HIS A 78 2.49 2.34 8.79
CA HIS A 78 3.65 3.21 8.61
C HIS A 78 4.42 3.46 9.90
N GLN A 79 3.73 3.68 11.02
CA GLN A 79 4.36 3.87 12.34
C GLN A 79 5.19 2.65 12.77
N GLU A 80 4.77 1.45 12.38
CA GLU A 80 5.55 0.22 12.57
C GLU A 80 6.70 0.07 11.58
N GLY A 81 6.92 1.02 10.66
CA GLY A 81 8.03 1.01 9.71
C GLY A 81 7.89 -0.01 8.60
N PHE A 82 6.67 -0.34 8.20
CA PHE A 82 6.40 -1.07 6.97
C PHE A 82 6.45 -0.15 5.74
N HIS A 83 6.92 -0.71 4.63
CA HIS A 83 6.71 -0.14 3.30
C HIS A 83 5.53 -0.82 2.64
N ILE A 84 4.59 -0.04 2.15
CA ILE A 84 3.48 -0.53 1.31
C ILE A 84 4.02 -0.54 -0.13
N CYS A 85 4.18 -1.74 -0.70
CA CYS A 85 4.69 -1.92 -2.06
C CYS A 85 3.57 -1.87 -3.10
N GLU A 86 2.41 -2.44 -2.75
CA GLU A 86 1.21 -2.48 -3.57
C GLU A 86 -0.02 -2.26 -2.68
N ALA A 87 -1.04 -1.62 -3.23
CA ALA A 87 -2.32 -1.45 -2.56
C ALA A 87 -3.45 -1.34 -3.59
N LYS A 88 -4.58 -2.01 -3.33
CA LYS A 88 -5.78 -1.83 -4.12
C LYS A 88 -7.05 -2.13 -3.32
N MET A 89 -8.12 -1.40 -3.64
CA MET A 89 -9.45 -1.65 -3.13
C MET A 89 -10.23 -2.45 -4.16
N VAL A 90 -10.83 -3.57 -3.74
CA VAL A 90 -11.54 -4.49 -4.61
C VAL A 90 -12.78 -5.06 -3.92
N ARG A 91 -13.77 -5.51 -4.71
CA ARG A 91 -14.86 -6.36 -4.22
C ARG A 91 -14.59 -7.80 -4.60
N LEU A 92 -14.58 -8.67 -3.60
CA LEU A 92 -14.45 -10.10 -3.84
C LEU A 92 -15.81 -10.68 -4.24
N SER A 93 -15.84 -11.44 -5.35
CA SER A 93 -16.97 -12.35 -5.62
C SER A 93 -16.92 -13.54 -4.65
N LEU A 94 -18.04 -14.24 -4.52
CA LEU A 94 -18.09 -15.46 -3.68
C LEU A 94 -17.03 -16.49 -4.12
N GLU A 95 -16.82 -16.64 -5.43
CA GLU A 95 -15.81 -17.53 -5.99
C GLU A 95 -14.39 -17.12 -5.60
N LEU A 96 -14.05 -15.84 -5.75
CA LEU A 96 -12.74 -15.30 -5.36
C LEU A 96 -12.50 -15.40 -3.85
N ALA A 97 -13.53 -15.11 -3.05
CA ALA A 97 -13.46 -15.25 -1.59
C ALA A 97 -13.24 -16.72 -1.18
N ALA A 98 -13.96 -17.65 -1.80
CA ALA A 98 -13.81 -19.09 -1.53
C ALA A 98 -12.43 -19.60 -1.95
N LYS A 99 -11.86 -19.10 -3.06
CA LYS A 99 -10.51 -19.43 -3.50
C LYS A 99 -9.44 -18.87 -2.55
N PHE A 100 -9.58 -17.64 -2.10
CA PHE A 100 -8.67 -17.01 -1.15
C PHE A 100 -8.64 -17.74 0.19
N TYR A 101 -9.82 -18.08 0.73
CA TYR A 101 -10.00 -18.78 2.01
C TYR A 101 -10.16 -20.29 1.88
N ALA A 102 -9.66 -20.91 0.83
CA ALA A 102 -9.82 -22.35 0.56
C ALA A 102 -9.37 -23.24 1.73
N GLU A 103 -8.35 -22.83 2.49
CA GLU A 103 -7.86 -23.55 3.69
C GLU A 103 -8.86 -23.57 4.87
N HIS A 104 -9.90 -22.76 4.79
CA HIS A 104 -10.96 -22.69 5.80
C HIS A 104 -12.24 -23.43 5.35
N GLN A 105 -12.26 -23.98 4.15
CA GLN A 105 -13.39 -24.73 3.64
C GLN A 105 -13.72 -25.93 4.56
N GLY A 106 -15.01 -26.11 4.83
CA GLY A 106 -15.47 -27.13 5.75
C GLY A 106 -15.47 -26.75 7.24
N LYS A 107 -14.92 -25.62 7.62
CA LYS A 107 -14.99 -25.13 9.01
C LYS A 107 -16.38 -24.50 9.28
N PRO A 108 -16.92 -24.59 10.51
CA PRO A 108 -18.27 -24.11 10.83
C PRO A 108 -18.51 -22.63 10.52
N PHE A 109 -17.49 -21.80 10.64
CA PHE A 109 -17.57 -20.37 10.39
C PHE A 109 -17.42 -19.96 8.91
N PHE A 110 -17.10 -20.90 8.01
CA PHE A 110 -16.75 -20.58 6.61
C PHE A 110 -17.86 -19.85 5.87
N SER A 111 -19.11 -20.30 5.98
CA SER A 111 -20.25 -19.66 5.31
C SER A 111 -20.45 -18.21 5.77
N TYR A 112 -20.35 -17.95 7.06
CA TYR A 112 -20.44 -16.60 7.62
C TYR A 112 -19.27 -15.72 7.19
N LEU A 113 -18.05 -16.27 7.14
CA LEU A 113 -16.88 -15.56 6.63
C LEU A 113 -17.07 -15.17 5.15
N MET A 114 -17.61 -16.06 4.32
CA MET A 114 -17.89 -15.78 2.90
C MET A 114 -18.92 -14.66 2.72
N GLU A 115 -20.03 -14.74 3.44
CA GLU A 115 -21.06 -13.69 3.44
C GLU A 115 -20.47 -12.35 3.85
N PHE A 116 -19.70 -12.32 4.91
CA PHE A 116 -19.10 -11.11 5.44
C PHE A 116 -18.06 -10.49 4.50
N VAL A 117 -17.10 -11.28 4.00
CA VAL A 117 -15.99 -10.73 3.19
C VAL A 117 -16.44 -10.27 1.80
N THR A 118 -17.60 -10.75 1.33
CA THR A 118 -18.22 -10.31 0.06
C THR A 118 -19.25 -9.20 0.25
N SER A 119 -19.57 -8.81 1.49
CA SER A 119 -20.58 -7.79 1.79
C SER A 119 -20.16 -6.36 1.40
N GLY A 120 -18.86 -6.09 1.28
CA GLY A 120 -18.31 -4.79 0.97
C GLY A 120 -16.94 -4.87 0.29
N PRO A 121 -16.32 -3.72 0.01
CA PRO A 121 -14.96 -3.68 -0.49
C PRO A 121 -13.96 -4.13 0.57
N VAL A 122 -12.82 -4.63 0.12
CA VAL A 122 -11.62 -4.89 0.92
C VAL A 122 -10.45 -4.09 0.37
N VAL A 123 -9.47 -3.76 1.21
CA VAL A 123 -8.22 -3.13 0.76
C VAL A 123 -7.09 -4.12 0.96
N ALA A 124 -6.54 -4.64 -0.13
CA ALA A 124 -5.38 -5.52 -0.12
C ALA A 124 -4.11 -4.70 -0.27
N MET A 125 -3.08 -5.05 0.51
CA MET A 125 -1.78 -4.37 0.50
C MET A 125 -0.66 -5.40 0.60
N GLU A 126 0.40 -5.22 -0.19
CA GLU A 126 1.67 -5.90 0.00
C GLU A 126 2.52 -5.06 0.95
N LEU A 127 2.82 -5.60 2.12
CA LEU A 127 3.68 -4.97 3.11
C LEU A 127 5.07 -5.59 3.08
N LYS A 128 6.11 -4.75 3.08
CA LYS A 128 7.51 -5.15 3.12
C LYS A 128 8.18 -4.59 4.37
N GLY A 129 8.97 -5.41 5.04
CA GLY A 129 9.72 -5.00 6.21
C GLY A 129 10.57 -6.11 6.81
N ALA A 130 11.27 -5.81 7.89
CA ALA A 130 11.98 -6.82 8.66
C ALA A 130 10.98 -7.67 9.46
N ASN A 131 11.05 -9.01 9.36
CA ASN A 131 10.15 -9.94 10.01
C ASN A 131 8.66 -9.58 9.75
N ALA A 132 8.34 -9.28 8.49
CA ALA A 132 7.07 -8.65 8.12
C ALA A 132 5.85 -9.48 8.56
N ILE A 133 5.92 -10.80 8.47
CA ILE A 133 4.80 -11.69 8.84
C ILE A 133 4.53 -11.61 10.34
N ASP A 134 5.54 -11.85 11.18
CA ASP A 134 5.38 -11.86 12.64
C ASP A 134 5.05 -10.45 13.16
N LYS A 135 5.67 -9.43 12.60
CA LYS A 135 5.45 -8.03 12.95
C LYS A 135 4.03 -7.59 12.61
N TRP A 136 3.53 -7.95 11.41
CA TRP A 136 2.17 -7.66 11.02
C TRP A 136 1.15 -8.39 11.89
N ARG A 137 1.36 -9.67 12.20
CA ARG A 137 0.51 -10.45 13.10
C ARG A 137 0.47 -9.87 14.51
N THR A 138 1.61 -9.37 15.00
CA THR A 138 1.69 -8.68 16.30
C THR A 138 0.87 -7.39 16.29
N LEU A 139 0.98 -6.59 15.22
CA LEU A 139 0.22 -5.36 15.05
C LEU A 139 -1.29 -5.63 14.92
N LEU A 140 -1.68 -6.73 14.27
CA LEU A 140 -3.07 -7.18 14.21
C LEU A 140 -3.66 -7.52 15.57
N GLY A 141 -2.86 -8.17 16.42
CA GLY A 141 -3.31 -8.71 17.72
C GLY A 141 -4.09 -10.03 17.61
N PRO A 142 -4.62 -10.54 18.74
CA PRO A 142 -5.44 -11.75 18.80
C PRO A 142 -6.62 -11.73 17.82
N THR A 143 -7.00 -12.91 17.30
CA THR A 143 -8.07 -13.03 16.30
C THR A 143 -9.42 -12.56 16.83
N ASP A 144 -9.73 -12.89 18.06
CA ASP A 144 -10.92 -12.39 18.75
C ASP A 144 -10.71 -10.96 19.22
N SER A 145 -11.56 -10.03 18.76
CA SER A 145 -11.43 -8.59 19.08
C SER A 145 -11.66 -8.30 20.57
N ALA A 146 -12.45 -9.10 21.28
CA ALA A 146 -12.62 -8.96 22.73
C ALA A 146 -11.34 -9.35 23.48
N THR A 147 -10.73 -10.47 23.11
CA THR A 147 -9.41 -10.89 23.62
C THR A 147 -8.34 -9.86 23.28
N ALA A 148 -8.34 -9.32 22.03
CA ALA A 148 -7.41 -8.30 21.61
C ALA A 148 -7.50 -7.03 22.47
N ARG A 149 -8.70 -6.58 22.83
CA ARG A 149 -8.88 -5.43 23.74
C ARG A 149 -8.28 -5.64 25.13
N ASN A 150 -8.29 -6.89 25.61
CA ASN A 150 -7.73 -7.21 26.93
C ASN A 150 -6.21 -7.43 26.92
N GLU A 151 -5.70 -8.14 25.91
CA GLU A 151 -4.29 -8.59 25.86
C GLU A 151 -3.38 -7.68 25.03
N ALA A 152 -3.93 -7.02 24.00
CA ALA A 152 -3.21 -6.17 23.06
C ALA A 152 -4.02 -4.91 22.69
N PRO A 153 -4.32 -4.00 23.65
CA PRO A 153 -5.27 -2.89 23.45
C PRO A 153 -4.85 -1.87 22.39
N LEU A 154 -3.59 -1.83 21.99
CA LEU A 154 -3.07 -0.97 20.93
C LEU A 154 -3.12 -1.62 19.54
N SER A 155 -3.50 -2.89 19.43
CA SER A 155 -3.56 -3.63 18.17
C SER A 155 -4.73 -3.17 17.28
N ILE A 156 -4.63 -3.50 15.99
CA ILE A 156 -5.66 -3.16 15.00
C ILE A 156 -7.01 -3.79 15.36
N ARG A 157 -7.03 -5.07 15.73
CA ARG A 157 -8.27 -5.77 16.08
C ARG A 157 -8.90 -5.26 17.36
N ALA A 158 -8.11 -4.80 18.32
CA ALA A 158 -8.62 -4.16 19.52
C ALA A 158 -9.31 -2.84 19.22
N LYS A 159 -8.71 -2.03 18.33
CA LYS A 159 -9.21 -0.68 18.00
C LYS A 159 -10.38 -0.68 17.01
N PHE A 160 -10.33 -1.55 16.01
CA PHE A 160 -11.22 -1.48 14.85
C PHE A 160 -12.11 -2.71 14.68
N GLY A 161 -11.81 -3.83 15.32
CA GLY A 161 -12.59 -5.06 15.20
C GLY A 161 -13.77 -5.13 16.17
N THR A 162 -14.78 -5.89 15.80
CA THR A 162 -16.02 -6.11 16.58
C THR A 162 -16.03 -7.48 17.22
N ASP A 163 -15.76 -8.54 16.45
CA ASP A 163 -15.84 -9.95 16.87
C ASP A 163 -14.74 -10.80 16.22
N ASN A 164 -14.85 -12.13 16.25
CA ASN A 164 -13.89 -13.08 15.67
C ASN A 164 -13.80 -13.04 14.14
N THR A 165 -14.86 -12.60 13.44
CA THR A 165 -14.93 -12.56 11.98
C THR A 165 -14.79 -11.13 11.46
N LYS A 166 -15.57 -10.22 12.05
CA LYS A 166 -15.49 -8.76 11.82
C LYS A 166 -14.37 -8.20 12.71
N ASN A 167 -13.13 -8.52 12.36
CA ASN A 167 -11.95 -8.24 13.16
C ASN A 167 -10.94 -7.35 12.44
N ALA A 168 -11.46 -6.46 11.62
CA ALA A 168 -10.80 -5.37 10.91
C ALA A 168 -9.84 -5.80 9.80
N ALA A 169 -8.93 -6.75 10.03
CA ALA A 169 -7.94 -7.08 9.02
C ALA A 169 -7.47 -8.55 9.07
N HIS A 170 -6.99 -9.02 7.92
CA HIS A 170 -6.32 -10.30 7.72
C HIS A 170 -4.82 -10.08 7.54
N GLY A 171 -4.03 -11.09 7.90
CA GLY A 171 -2.61 -11.16 7.61
C GLY A 171 -2.16 -12.60 7.39
N SER A 172 -1.19 -12.77 6.52
CA SER A 172 -0.59 -14.09 6.23
C SER A 172 0.04 -14.68 7.50
N ASP A 173 -0.04 -16.00 7.64
CA ASP A 173 0.46 -16.73 8.81
C ASP A 173 1.85 -17.36 8.62
N SER A 174 2.31 -17.41 7.39
CA SER A 174 3.59 -18.01 6.99
C SER A 174 4.10 -17.41 5.69
N SER A 175 5.38 -17.60 5.38
CA SER A 175 5.97 -17.14 4.11
C SER A 175 5.28 -17.74 2.90
N LYS A 176 4.85 -19.01 2.98
CA LYS A 176 4.12 -19.70 1.91
C LYS A 176 2.72 -19.10 1.71
N SER A 177 2.01 -18.79 2.79
CA SER A 177 0.73 -18.10 2.72
C SER A 177 0.88 -16.69 2.17
N ALA A 178 1.90 -15.95 2.61
CA ALA A 178 2.19 -14.60 2.14
C ALA A 178 2.43 -14.57 0.62
N GLU A 179 3.27 -15.46 0.12
CA GLU A 179 3.57 -15.56 -1.32
C GLU A 179 2.30 -15.87 -2.13
N ARG A 180 1.52 -16.88 -1.72
CA ARG A 180 0.25 -17.25 -2.36
C ARG A 180 -0.77 -16.11 -2.33
N GLU A 181 -0.90 -15.44 -1.20
CA GLU A 181 -1.92 -14.39 -0.99
C GLU A 181 -1.55 -13.09 -1.71
N ILE A 182 -0.26 -12.75 -1.77
CA ILE A 182 0.25 -11.63 -2.57
C ILE A 182 0.05 -11.92 -4.06
N ASP A 183 0.42 -13.13 -4.52
CA ASP A 183 0.20 -13.55 -5.92
C ASP A 183 -1.29 -13.54 -6.29
N PHE A 184 -2.17 -13.92 -5.36
CA PHE A 184 -3.62 -13.88 -5.58
C PHE A 184 -4.10 -12.47 -5.93
N PHE A 185 -3.67 -11.42 -5.21
CA PHE A 185 -4.12 -10.06 -5.45
C PHE A 185 -3.30 -9.34 -6.53
N PHE A 186 -1.99 -9.53 -6.57
CA PHE A 186 -1.06 -8.70 -7.35
C PHE A 186 -0.30 -9.45 -8.46
N GLY A 187 -0.39 -10.77 -8.52
CA GLY A 187 0.34 -11.61 -9.49
C GLY A 187 -0.17 -11.57 -10.94
N GLY A 188 -1.18 -10.77 -11.24
CA GLY A 188 -1.70 -10.54 -12.61
C GLY A 188 -2.40 -11.75 -13.28
N ARG A 189 -2.21 -12.97 -12.77
CA ARG A 189 -2.73 -14.20 -13.39
C ARG A 189 -4.00 -14.74 -12.76
N THR A 190 -4.26 -14.39 -11.53
CA THR A 190 -5.27 -15.06 -10.69
C THR A 190 -6.45 -14.16 -10.35
N PHE A 191 -6.21 -12.87 -10.15
CA PHE A 191 -7.22 -11.92 -9.75
C PHE A 191 -7.77 -11.16 -10.96
N ILE A 192 -8.98 -11.54 -11.41
CA ILE A 192 -9.75 -10.84 -12.44
C ILE A 192 -10.86 -10.00 -11.76
N GLY A 193 -10.57 -9.46 -10.57
CA GLY A 193 -11.53 -8.59 -9.86
C GLY A 193 -11.48 -7.19 -10.45
N LYS A 194 -12.66 -6.61 -10.67
CA LYS A 194 -12.76 -5.20 -11.08
C LYS A 194 -12.41 -4.31 -9.89
N ASN A 195 -11.78 -3.15 -10.19
CA ASN A 195 -11.67 -2.09 -9.20
C ASN A 195 -13.06 -1.65 -8.71
N THR A 196 -13.12 -0.86 -7.67
CA THR A 196 -14.37 -0.42 -7.03
C THR A 196 -14.83 0.95 -7.52
N ALA A 197 -14.18 1.55 -8.52
CA ALA A 197 -14.53 2.84 -9.06
C ALA A 197 -15.95 2.85 -9.63
N THR A 198 -16.70 3.87 -9.29
CA THR A 198 -18.10 4.03 -9.69
C THR A 198 -18.27 4.86 -10.95
N PHE A 199 -17.28 5.73 -11.24
CA PHE A 199 -17.26 6.63 -12.37
C PHE A 199 -18.48 7.56 -12.45
N SER A 200 -19.01 7.95 -11.32
CA SER A 200 -20.13 8.89 -11.23
C SER A 200 -20.02 9.77 -10.00
N ASP A 201 -20.34 11.05 -10.16
CA ASP A 201 -20.29 12.05 -9.08
C ASP A 201 -18.98 11.95 -8.29
N CYS A 202 -17.85 12.03 -9.00
CA CYS A 202 -16.54 11.74 -8.46
C CYS A 202 -15.48 12.74 -8.93
N THR A 203 -14.36 12.74 -8.23
CA THR A 203 -13.13 13.44 -8.60
C THR A 203 -11.93 12.58 -8.25
N LEU A 204 -10.77 12.90 -8.82
CA LEU A 204 -9.52 12.21 -8.54
C LEU A 204 -8.76 12.86 -7.37
N CYS A 205 -8.17 12.03 -6.55
CA CYS A 205 -7.07 12.40 -5.64
C CYS A 205 -5.90 11.45 -5.87
N VAL A 206 -4.69 11.99 -6.07
CA VAL A 206 -3.46 11.18 -6.14
C VAL A 206 -2.52 11.62 -5.03
N ILE A 207 -2.24 10.71 -4.08
CA ILE A 207 -1.17 10.93 -3.10
C ILE A 207 0.15 10.74 -3.81
N LYS A 208 1.01 11.75 -3.78
CA LYS A 208 2.27 11.81 -4.50
C LYS A 208 3.36 10.94 -3.86
N PRO A 209 4.36 10.50 -4.63
CA PRO A 209 5.42 9.60 -4.15
C PRO A 209 6.12 10.07 -2.87
N HIS A 210 6.51 11.35 -2.76
CA HIS A 210 7.17 11.83 -1.54
C HIS A 210 6.30 11.64 -0.28
N ALA A 211 4.98 11.88 -0.37
CA ALA A 211 4.07 11.75 0.77
C ALA A 211 3.91 10.27 1.20
N ILE A 212 3.99 9.34 0.24
CA ILE A 212 4.01 7.90 0.53
C ILE A 212 5.33 7.53 1.24
N ILE A 213 6.46 7.99 0.72
CA ILE A 213 7.80 7.75 1.31
C ILE A 213 7.89 8.32 2.73
N GLU A 214 7.30 9.49 2.97
CA GLU A 214 7.24 10.14 4.29
C GLU A 214 6.23 9.48 5.26
N GLY A 215 5.48 8.46 4.81
CA GLY A 215 4.49 7.75 5.64
C GLY A 215 3.23 8.56 5.94
N LEU A 216 2.87 9.52 5.09
CA LEU A 216 1.72 10.40 5.28
C LEU A 216 0.40 9.82 4.75
N THR A 217 0.45 8.71 4.02
CA THR A 217 -0.71 8.11 3.34
C THR A 217 -1.91 7.92 4.27
N GLY A 218 -1.71 7.28 5.43
CA GLY A 218 -2.78 7.02 6.39
C GLY A 218 -3.38 8.30 6.97
N LYS A 219 -2.55 9.30 7.25
CA LYS A 219 -2.99 10.61 7.77
C LYS A 219 -3.79 11.40 6.74
N ILE A 220 -3.37 11.38 5.47
CA ILE A 220 -4.09 12.02 4.35
C ILE A 220 -5.46 11.36 4.16
N ILE A 221 -5.52 10.02 4.09
CA ILE A 221 -6.76 9.26 3.98
C ILE A 221 -7.70 9.58 5.16
N SER A 222 -7.17 9.58 6.39
CA SER A 222 -7.95 9.92 7.59
C SER A 222 -8.49 11.36 7.55
N ALA A 223 -7.71 12.32 7.06
CA ALA A 223 -8.17 13.70 6.90
C ALA A 223 -9.31 13.80 5.86
N ILE A 224 -9.20 13.07 4.73
CA ILE A 224 -10.23 13.02 3.68
C ILE A 224 -11.54 12.44 4.24
N THR A 225 -11.48 11.27 4.87
CA THR A 225 -12.66 10.59 5.41
C THR A 225 -13.29 11.34 6.58
N SER A 226 -12.47 11.95 7.45
CA SER A 226 -12.96 12.77 8.57
C SER A 226 -13.64 14.06 8.10
N LYS A 227 -13.34 14.55 6.90
CA LYS A 227 -14.01 15.69 6.28
C LYS A 227 -15.36 15.32 5.66
N GLY A 228 -15.69 14.02 5.62
CA GLY A 228 -16.96 13.50 5.10
C GLY A 228 -16.90 13.07 3.63
N PHE A 229 -15.72 13.01 3.01
CA PHE A 229 -15.56 12.42 1.69
C PHE A 229 -15.49 10.90 1.77
N GLU A 230 -16.13 10.23 0.81
CA GLU A 230 -16.04 8.80 0.60
C GLU A 230 -14.89 8.50 -0.38
N ILE A 231 -14.10 7.46 -0.08
CA ILE A 231 -13.14 6.89 -1.01
C ILE A 231 -13.76 5.61 -1.56
N SER A 232 -14.24 5.66 -2.80
CA SER A 232 -14.94 4.56 -3.47
C SER A 232 -14.01 3.61 -4.23
N ALA A 233 -12.82 4.10 -4.63
CA ALA A 233 -11.76 3.28 -5.19
C ALA A 233 -10.39 3.78 -4.74
N LEU A 234 -9.44 2.84 -4.67
CA LEU A 234 -8.06 3.11 -4.29
C LEU A 234 -7.15 2.10 -4.97
N GLN A 235 -6.07 2.59 -5.60
CA GLN A 235 -5.04 1.73 -6.17
C GLN A 235 -3.69 2.45 -6.24
N MET A 236 -2.62 1.70 -5.95
CA MET A 236 -1.25 2.17 -6.10
C MET A 236 -0.78 1.95 -7.53
N PHE A 237 -0.05 2.93 -8.05
CA PHE A 237 0.51 2.92 -9.42
C PHE A 237 1.98 3.30 -9.39
N HIS A 238 2.75 2.68 -10.29
CA HIS A 238 4.07 3.12 -10.69
C HIS A 238 3.97 3.72 -12.09
N LEU A 239 4.00 5.03 -12.18
CA LEU A 239 3.87 5.71 -13.46
C LEU A 239 5.22 5.76 -14.17
N GLU A 240 5.23 5.36 -15.44
CA GLU A 240 6.33 5.68 -16.32
C GLU A 240 6.32 7.17 -16.65
N ARG A 241 7.48 7.69 -17.10
CA ARG A 241 7.57 9.10 -17.46
C ARG A 241 6.54 9.50 -18.52
N ALA A 242 6.29 8.65 -19.51
CA ALA A 242 5.32 8.89 -20.56
C ALA A 242 3.89 9.07 -20.02
N ASN A 243 3.47 8.22 -19.07
CA ASN A 243 2.16 8.34 -18.42
C ASN A 243 2.06 9.62 -17.57
N SER A 244 3.14 9.99 -16.88
CA SER A 244 3.18 11.23 -16.09
C SER A 244 3.14 12.47 -16.99
N GLU A 245 3.81 12.46 -18.15
CA GLU A 245 3.77 13.54 -19.13
C GLU A 245 2.37 13.67 -19.77
N GLU A 246 1.72 12.54 -20.07
CA GLU A 246 0.36 12.50 -20.62
C GLU A 246 -0.67 13.03 -19.61
N PHE A 247 -0.62 12.53 -18.36
CA PHE A 247 -1.54 12.95 -17.31
C PHE A 247 -1.42 14.45 -16.98
N LEU A 248 -0.20 14.99 -17.01
CA LEU A 248 0.09 16.38 -16.70
C LEU A 248 0.16 17.29 -17.95
N GLU A 249 -0.26 16.80 -19.13
CA GLU A 249 -0.11 17.54 -20.40
C GLU A 249 -0.75 18.92 -20.36
N VAL A 250 -1.85 19.09 -19.65
CA VAL A 250 -2.57 20.37 -19.49
C VAL A 250 -1.72 21.49 -18.90
N TYR A 251 -0.68 21.14 -18.13
CA TYR A 251 0.25 22.08 -17.51
C TYR A 251 1.46 22.42 -18.39
N LYS A 252 1.66 21.69 -19.50
CA LYS A 252 2.82 21.84 -20.38
C LYS A 252 2.82 23.19 -21.07
N GLY A 253 3.85 23.99 -20.81
CA GLY A 253 3.97 25.36 -21.35
C GLY A 253 3.09 26.40 -20.64
N VAL A 254 2.34 26.01 -19.60
CA VAL A 254 1.51 26.91 -18.78
C VAL A 254 2.15 27.14 -17.42
N VAL A 255 2.75 26.10 -16.82
CA VAL A 255 3.37 26.13 -15.51
C VAL A 255 4.89 25.91 -15.66
N ASP A 256 5.70 26.78 -15.07
CA ASP A 256 7.17 26.70 -15.14
C ASP A 256 7.70 25.40 -14.49
N GLU A 257 7.01 24.92 -13.45
CA GLU A 257 7.35 23.72 -12.68
C GLU A 257 6.99 22.41 -13.39
N TYR A 258 6.39 22.41 -14.58
CA TYR A 258 5.89 21.21 -15.27
C TYR A 258 6.87 20.03 -15.27
N LYS A 259 8.15 20.28 -15.61
CA LYS A 259 9.17 19.22 -15.65
C LYS A 259 9.38 18.56 -14.29
N SER A 260 9.43 19.36 -13.22
CA SER A 260 9.59 18.87 -11.87
C SER A 260 8.34 18.16 -11.35
N MET A 261 7.14 18.57 -11.79
CA MET A 261 5.89 17.87 -11.49
C MET A 261 5.87 16.46 -12.12
N VAL A 262 6.32 16.33 -13.37
CA VAL A 262 6.46 15.03 -14.07
C VAL A 262 7.47 14.16 -13.34
N GLU A 263 8.65 14.69 -13.00
CA GLU A 263 9.71 13.97 -12.28
C GLU A 263 9.22 13.48 -10.91
N GLU A 264 8.52 14.32 -10.16
CA GLU A 264 7.94 13.93 -8.88
C GLU A 264 6.92 12.80 -9.02
N LEU A 265 6.04 12.87 -10.01
CA LEU A 265 4.97 11.87 -10.16
C LEU A 265 5.47 10.50 -10.64
N CYS A 266 6.60 10.42 -11.34
CA CYS A 266 7.23 9.17 -11.80
C CYS A 266 8.44 8.72 -10.97
N CYS A 267 8.79 9.42 -9.88
CA CYS A 267 9.96 9.05 -9.07
C CYS A 267 9.72 7.87 -8.12
N GLY A 268 8.48 7.43 -7.98
CA GLY A 268 8.08 6.33 -7.09
C GLY A 268 6.61 5.98 -7.24
N SER A 269 6.10 5.16 -6.32
CA SER A 269 4.68 4.82 -6.29
C SER A 269 3.82 6.02 -5.92
N CYS A 270 2.71 6.19 -6.59
CA CYS A 270 1.63 7.09 -6.20
C CYS A 270 0.36 6.30 -5.86
N LEU A 271 -0.56 6.88 -5.09
CA LEU A 271 -1.81 6.25 -4.71
C LEU A 271 -2.99 7.05 -5.26
N ALA A 272 -3.65 6.52 -6.28
CA ALA A 272 -4.85 7.12 -6.86
C ALA A 272 -6.10 6.69 -6.10
N MET A 273 -7.02 7.63 -5.91
CA MET A 273 -8.29 7.42 -5.21
C MET A 273 -9.42 8.12 -5.96
N GLU A 274 -10.53 7.41 -6.15
CA GLU A 274 -11.80 8.03 -6.53
C GLU A 274 -12.47 8.59 -5.28
N ILE A 275 -12.71 9.89 -5.27
CA ILE A 275 -13.33 10.62 -4.15
C ILE A 275 -14.76 10.96 -4.52
N ARG A 276 -15.68 10.73 -3.58
CA ARG A 276 -17.11 11.03 -3.72
C ARG A 276 -17.63 11.80 -2.51
N SER A 277 -18.67 12.59 -2.73
CA SER A 277 -19.47 13.21 -1.68
C SER A 277 -20.85 13.61 -2.25
N GLN A 278 -21.68 14.24 -1.43
CA GLN A 278 -22.90 14.89 -1.92
C GLN A 278 -22.57 16.25 -2.54
N GLY A 279 -23.24 16.62 -3.62
CA GLY A 279 -23.07 17.90 -4.30
C GLY A 279 -21.94 17.91 -5.33
N ASP A 280 -21.36 19.08 -5.60
CA ASP A 280 -20.27 19.25 -6.56
C ASP A 280 -18.94 18.79 -5.96
N VAL A 281 -18.61 17.52 -6.19
CA VAL A 281 -17.46 16.85 -5.57
C VAL A 281 -16.13 17.49 -5.99
N PRO A 282 -15.85 17.75 -7.28
CA PRO A 282 -14.59 18.36 -7.69
C PRO A 282 -14.33 19.71 -7.01
N ILE A 283 -15.32 20.59 -6.97
CA ILE A 283 -15.18 21.90 -6.33
C ILE A 283 -14.94 21.74 -4.82
N ALA A 284 -15.78 20.95 -4.15
CA ALA A 284 -15.68 20.76 -2.70
C ALA A 284 -14.35 20.12 -2.28
N PHE A 285 -13.89 19.12 -3.04
CA PHE A 285 -12.63 18.44 -2.75
C PHE A 285 -11.42 19.32 -3.04
N ARG A 286 -11.41 20.05 -4.17
CA ARG A 286 -10.36 21.01 -4.49
C ARG A 286 -10.24 22.10 -3.43
N ASP A 287 -11.38 22.57 -2.92
CA ASP A 287 -11.43 23.51 -1.82
C ASP A 287 -10.76 22.97 -0.55
N PHE A 288 -11.00 21.70 -0.23
CA PHE A 288 -10.38 21.01 0.90
C PHE A 288 -8.88 20.69 0.67
N VAL A 289 -8.46 20.41 -0.57
CA VAL A 289 -7.04 20.22 -0.92
C VAL A 289 -6.25 21.51 -0.71
N GLY A 290 -6.80 22.65 -1.10
CA GLY A 290 -6.21 23.96 -0.88
C GLY A 290 -5.25 24.42 -1.98
N PRO A 291 -4.67 25.63 -1.84
CA PRO A 291 -3.74 26.22 -2.80
C PRO A 291 -2.57 25.29 -3.17
N PRO A 292 -2.07 25.33 -4.42
CA PRO A 292 -0.92 24.51 -4.87
C PRO A 292 0.36 24.75 -4.07
N ASP A 293 0.58 25.99 -3.60
CA ASP A 293 1.70 26.36 -2.75
C ASP A 293 1.35 26.13 -1.27
N PRO A 294 2.00 25.15 -0.59
CA PRO A 294 1.74 24.85 0.81
C PRO A 294 2.05 26.00 1.78
N GLU A 295 3.00 26.87 1.43
CA GLU A 295 3.33 28.04 2.24
C GLU A 295 2.16 29.03 2.24
N ILE A 296 1.64 29.33 1.06
CA ILE A 296 0.43 30.16 0.91
C ILE A 296 -0.76 29.48 1.60
N ALA A 297 -0.91 28.15 1.43
CA ALA A 297 -2.00 27.40 2.03
C ALA A 297 -1.98 27.48 3.57
N ARG A 298 -0.81 27.38 4.21
CA ARG A 298 -0.66 27.51 5.67
C ARG A 298 -1.11 28.88 6.20
N HIS A 299 -0.86 29.94 5.43
CA HIS A 299 -1.25 31.29 5.83
C HIS A 299 -2.75 31.57 5.60
N LEU A 300 -3.28 31.15 4.45
CA LEU A 300 -4.64 31.50 4.06
C LEU A 300 -5.68 30.45 4.49
N ARG A 301 -5.31 29.15 4.47
CA ARG A 301 -6.22 28.02 4.63
C ARG A 301 -5.55 26.84 5.35
N PRO A 302 -5.16 26.99 6.64
CA PRO A 302 -4.32 26.04 7.38
C PRO A 302 -4.95 24.65 7.56
N GLY A 303 -6.28 24.52 7.41
CA GLY A 303 -7.00 23.24 7.51
C GLY A 303 -7.08 22.43 6.21
N THR A 304 -6.36 22.83 5.16
CA THR A 304 -6.34 22.13 3.88
C THR A 304 -5.23 21.08 3.81
N LEU A 305 -5.40 20.06 2.95
CA LEU A 305 -4.44 18.94 2.85
C LEU A 305 -3.02 19.43 2.52
N ARG A 306 -2.89 20.35 1.56
CA ARG A 306 -1.57 20.89 1.18
C ARG A 306 -0.93 21.74 2.26
N ALA A 307 -1.73 22.45 3.07
CA ALA A 307 -1.22 23.17 4.23
C ALA A 307 -0.67 22.22 5.31
N MET A 308 -1.38 21.14 5.57
CA MET A 308 -1.03 20.16 6.60
C MET A 308 0.13 19.24 6.21
N PHE A 309 0.19 18.82 4.95
CA PHE A 309 1.07 17.72 4.52
C PHE A 309 2.02 18.09 3.38
N GLY A 310 1.89 19.22 2.71
CA GLY A 310 2.75 19.61 1.61
C GLY A 310 4.07 20.23 2.10
N ASN A 311 5.16 20.00 1.37
CA ASN A 311 6.48 20.57 1.64
C ASN A 311 6.69 21.85 0.86
N ASP A 312 6.51 21.79 -0.47
CA ASP A 312 6.69 22.88 -1.43
C ASP A 312 5.68 22.74 -2.59
N LYS A 313 5.77 23.60 -3.61
CA LYS A 313 4.87 23.60 -4.78
C LYS A 313 4.86 22.31 -5.59
N ILE A 314 5.96 21.55 -5.61
CA ILE A 314 6.10 20.29 -6.32
C ILE A 314 5.69 19.16 -5.41
N LYS A 315 6.27 19.12 -4.22
CA LYS A 315 5.99 18.13 -3.16
C LYS A 315 4.86 18.64 -2.25
N ASN A 316 3.69 18.88 -2.84
CA ASN A 316 2.52 19.42 -2.15
C ASN A 316 1.51 18.37 -1.69
N SER A 317 1.98 17.15 -1.45
CA SER A 317 1.30 15.96 -0.93
C SER A 317 0.32 15.29 -1.88
N VAL A 318 -0.62 16.02 -2.46
CA VAL A 318 -1.67 15.44 -3.31
C VAL A 318 -1.89 16.26 -4.60
N HIS A 319 -2.19 15.52 -5.68
CA HIS A 319 -2.90 16.08 -6.83
C HIS A 319 -4.40 15.93 -6.61
N CYS A 320 -5.18 16.89 -7.08
CA CYS A 320 -6.62 16.81 -7.23
C CYS A 320 -7.00 17.44 -8.57
N THR A 321 -8.11 17.02 -9.12
CA THR A 321 -8.66 17.58 -10.37
C THR A 321 -8.84 19.10 -10.27
N ASP A 322 -8.42 19.80 -11.30
CA ASP A 322 -8.48 21.28 -11.34
C ASP A 322 -9.84 21.79 -11.81
N LEU A 323 -10.42 21.21 -12.84
CA LEU A 323 -11.68 21.61 -13.42
C LEU A 323 -12.77 20.57 -13.17
N PRO A 324 -13.99 20.97 -12.81
CA PRO A 324 -15.08 20.02 -12.51
C PRO A 324 -15.36 19.01 -13.63
N GLU A 325 -15.26 19.46 -14.89
CA GLU A 325 -15.47 18.64 -16.09
C GLU A 325 -14.42 17.54 -16.28
N ASP A 326 -13.23 17.69 -15.73
CA ASP A 326 -12.13 16.73 -15.85
C ASP A 326 -12.16 15.64 -14.76
N GLY A 327 -12.99 15.80 -13.71
CA GLY A 327 -13.01 14.87 -12.58
C GLY A 327 -13.22 13.42 -12.98
N LEU A 328 -14.22 13.17 -13.82
CA LEU A 328 -14.50 11.83 -14.35
C LEU A 328 -13.38 11.33 -15.28
N LEU A 329 -12.82 12.20 -16.12
CA LEU A 329 -11.78 11.83 -17.07
C LEU A 329 -10.49 11.41 -16.36
N GLU A 330 -10.07 12.14 -15.34
CA GLU A 330 -8.89 11.80 -14.54
C GLU A 330 -9.09 10.49 -13.77
N VAL A 331 -10.29 10.24 -13.21
CA VAL A 331 -10.60 8.94 -12.58
C VAL A 331 -10.55 7.81 -13.60
N GLN A 332 -11.09 8.02 -14.80
CA GLN A 332 -11.03 7.01 -15.87
C GLN A 332 -9.61 6.76 -16.35
N TYR A 333 -8.74 7.77 -16.35
CA TYR A 333 -7.34 7.59 -16.72
C TYR A 333 -6.66 6.56 -15.81
N PHE A 334 -6.77 6.70 -14.49
CA PHE A 334 -6.18 5.75 -13.56
C PHE A 334 -6.90 4.40 -13.52
N PHE A 335 -8.22 4.39 -13.42
CA PHE A 335 -9.00 3.17 -13.15
C PHE A 335 -9.56 2.45 -14.37
N LYS A 336 -9.23 2.92 -15.60
CA LYS A 336 -9.55 2.22 -16.87
C LYS A 336 -8.38 2.17 -17.83
N VAL A 337 -7.64 3.28 -18.01
CA VAL A 337 -6.57 3.34 -19.04
C VAL A 337 -5.30 2.69 -18.50
N LEU A 338 -4.89 3.04 -17.28
CA LEU A 338 -3.66 2.51 -16.66
C LEU A 338 -3.85 1.13 -15.99
N GLU A 339 -5.06 0.64 -15.83
CA GLU A 339 -5.33 -0.67 -15.20
C GLU A 339 -4.92 -1.85 -16.10
N HIS A 340 -4.58 -1.59 -17.36
CA HIS A 340 -4.14 -2.57 -18.37
C HIS A 340 -2.65 -2.50 -18.59
#